data_ee63e88ec00011241a0d161201c75af7
#
_entry.id   ee63e88ec00011241a0d161201c75af7
#
_cell.length_a   1.000
_cell.length_b   1.000
_cell.length_c   1.000
_cell.angle_alpha   90.00
_cell.angle_beta   90.00
_cell.angle_gamma   90.00
#
_symmetry.space_group_name_H-M   'P 1'
#
loop_
_entity.id
_entity.type
_entity.pdbx_description
1 polymer ?
#
loop_
_entity_poly.entity_id
_entity_poly.type
_entity_poly.pdbx_seq_one_letter_code
_entity_poly.pdbx_strand_id
1 'polypeptide(L)'
;MSEPFLFVIGATHHSAPLEVRERLALASESALRGDRAKVAAVRELAVLSTCNRVEFYGVGSDESAAEAVQAAYCARQNFDPAEFARIRIRLTGRAAALHLFEVAAGIDSQLLGENEIFGQVKEAYAAAQ
;
A
#
# COMPACT_ATOMS: atom_id res chain seq x y z
N MET A 1 11.79 -11.90 -21.02
CA MET A 1 10.73 -11.55 -20.04
C MET A 1 11.38 -11.05 -18.77
N SER A 2 11.04 -9.84 -18.37
CA SER A 2 11.56 -9.31 -17.12
C SER A 2 10.81 -9.93 -15.95
N GLU A 3 11.50 -10.09 -14.82
CA GLU A 3 10.86 -10.55 -13.61
C GLU A 3 9.82 -9.54 -13.13
N PRO A 4 8.75 -9.99 -12.47
CA PRO A 4 7.78 -9.07 -11.87
C PRO A 4 8.45 -8.19 -10.81
N PHE A 5 8.09 -6.93 -10.82
CA PHE A 5 8.58 -5.97 -9.86
C PHE A 5 7.54 -5.84 -8.73
N LEU A 6 7.87 -6.38 -7.57
CA LEU A 6 7.01 -6.30 -6.39
C LEU A 6 7.36 -5.07 -5.57
N PHE A 7 6.34 -4.34 -5.13
CA PHE A 7 6.55 -3.14 -4.33
C PHE A 7 5.50 -2.98 -3.24
N VAL A 8 5.87 -2.23 -2.20
CA VAL A 8 4.96 -1.71 -1.18
C VAL A 8 5.18 -0.22 -1.08
N ILE A 9 4.10 0.55 -1.10
CA ILE A 9 4.13 1.99 -0.85
C ILE A 9 3.02 2.31 0.13
N GLY A 10 3.30 3.16 1.11
CA GLY A 10 2.27 3.60 2.01
C GLY A 10 2.79 4.33 3.22
N ALA A 11 1.92 4.50 4.20
CA ALA A 11 2.25 5.11 5.48
C ALA A 11 1.71 4.23 6.60
N THR A 12 2.51 4.06 7.65
CA THR A 12 2.16 3.24 8.81
C THR A 12 2.28 4.06 10.09
N HIS A 13 1.84 3.48 11.21
CA HIS A 13 2.04 4.09 12.52
C HIS A 13 3.52 4.28 12.87
N HIS A 14 4.44 3.59 12.19
CA HIS A 14 5.88 3.79 12.35
C HIS A 14 6.42 4.97 11.54
N SER A 15 5.77 5.29 10.42
CA SER A 15 6.28 6.29 9.47
C SER A 15 5.55 7.62 9.52
N ALA A 16 4.33 7.67 10.06
CA ALA A 16 3.51 8.87 10.04
C ALA A 16 2.65 8.97 11.30
N PRO A 17 2.47 10.20 11.85
CA PRO A 17 1.59 10.40 12.99
C PRO A 17 0.12 10.19 12.61
N LEU A 18 -0.73 10.00 13.63
CA LEU A 18 -2.15 9.71 13.44
C LEU A 18 -2.85 10.74 12.55
N GLU A 19 -2.59 12.01 12.75
CA GLU A 19 -3.21 13.10 11.98
C GLU A 19 -2.94 12.96 10.49
N VAL A 20 -1.72 12.61 10.14
CA VAL A 20 -1.33 12.39 8.74
C VAL A 20 -1.98 11.13 8.20
N ARG A 21 -2.00 10.05 8.97
CA ARG A 21 -2.65 8.81 8.56
C ARG A 21 -4.14 9.01 8.32
N GLU A 22 -4.80 9.82 9.11
CA GLU A 22 -6.21 10.15 8.91
C GLU A 22 -6.45 10.86 7.58
N ARG A 23 -5.56 11.78 7.21
CA ARG A 23 -5.64 12.47 5.92
C ARG A 23 -5.38 11.53 4.75
N LEU A 24 -4.64 10.46 4.96
CA LEU A 24 -4.28 9.48 3.94
C LEU A 24 -5.28 8.34 3.84
N ALA A 25 -6.13 8.16 4.85
CA ALA A 25 -7.08 7.04 4.88
C ALA A 25 -8.03 7.09 3.68
N LEU A 26 -8.24 5.91 3.08
CA LEU A 26 -9.14 5.78 1.96
C LEU A 26 -10.56 5.51 2.45
N ALA A 27 -11.51 6.26 1.92
CA ALA A 27 -12.92 6.05 2.22
C ALA A 27 -13.41 4.72 1.63
N SER A 28 -12.82 4.31 0.51
CA SER A 28 -13.16 3.04 -0.13
C SER A 28 -11.94 2.52 -0.91
N GLU A 29 -11.53 1.31 -0.61
CA GLU A 29 -10.44 0.65 -1.33
C GLU A 29 -10.78 0.42 -2.79
N SER A 30 -12.07 0.16 -3.09
CA SER A 30 -12.51 -0.08 -4.46
C SER A 30 -12.33 1.15 -5.35
N ALA A 31 -12.33 2.34 -4.77
CA ALA A 31 -12.16 3.56 -5.54
C ALA A 31 -10.78 3.64 -6.18
N LEU A 32 -9.71 3.28 -5.44
CA LEU A 32 -8.37 3.28 -6.03
C LEU A 32 -8.19 2.13 -7.01
N ARG A 33 -8.86 1.01 -6.80
CA ARG A 33 -8.84 -0.10 -7.75
C ARG A 33 -9.46 0.28 -9.08
N GLY A 34 -10.50 1.13 -9.05
CA GLY A 34 -11.06 1.67 -10.27
C GLY A 34 -10.05 2.49 -11.06
N ASP A 35 -9.17 3.19 -10.35
CA ASP A 35 -8.12 3.98 -10.96
C ASP A 35 -6.98 3.12 -11.51
N ARG A 36 -6.86 1.87 -11.06
CA ARG A 36 -5.83 0.94 -11.53
C ARG A 36 -5.83 0.76 -13.04
N ALA A 37 -7.02 0.75 -13.65
CA ALA A 37 -7.13 0.63 -15.10
C ALA A 37 -6.41 1.74 -15.84
N LYS A 38 -6.17 2.87 -15.18
CA LYS A 38 -5.46 4.02 -15.74
C LYS A 38 -3.95 3.95 -15.53
N VAL A 39 -3.48 2.97 -14.76
CA VAL A 39 -2.06 2.80 -14.44
C VAL A 39 -1.55 1.56 -15.17
N ALA A 40 -1.17 1.75 -16.42
CA ALA A 40 -0.80 0.66 -17.31
C ALA A 40 0.39 -0.18 -16.83
N ALA A 41 1.28 0.41 -16.02
CA ALA A 41 2.48 -0.28 -15.52
C ALA A 41 2.17 -1.26 -14.38
N VAL A 42 0.97 -1.23 -13.80
CA VAL A 42 0.60 -2.07 -12.67
C VAL A 42 -0.23 -3.25 -13.14
N ARG A 43 0.24 -4.46 -12.84
CA ARG A 43 -0.45 -5.72 -13.19
C ARG A 43 -1.42 -6.15 -12.10
N GLU A 44 -1.00 -6.03 -10.84
CA GLU A 44 -1.81 -6.41 -9.68
C GLU A 44 -1.63 -5.38 -8.60
N LEU A 45 -2.71 -5.08 -7.88
CA LEU A 45 -2.68 -4.12 -6.79
C LEU A 45 -3.60 -4.58 -5.68
N ALA A 46 -3.07 -4.65 -4.47
CA ALA A 46 -3.83 -4.89 -3.26
C ALA A 46 -3.68 -3.68 -2.33
N VAL A 47 -4.78 -3.28 -1.71
CA VAL A 47 -4.81 -2.13 -0.82
C VAL A 47 -5.17 -2.59 0.58
N LEU A 48 -4.38 -2.18 1.56
CA LEU A 48 -4.64 -2.43 2.97
C LEU A 48 -4.78 -1.09 3.68
N SER A 49 -5.99 -0.78 4.14
CA SER A 49 -6.27 0.49 4.81
C SER A 49 -6.92 0.22 6.16
N THR A 50 -6.22 0.59 7.23
CA THR A 50 -6.67 0.43 8.61
C THR A 50 -6.41 1.73 9.38
N CYS A 51 -6.76 1.76 10.66
CA CYS A 51 -6.40 2.92 11.50
C CYS A 51 -4.90 3.06 11.70
N ASN A 52 -4.12 1.99 11.46
CA ASN A 52 -2.68 1.98 11.67
C ASN A 52 -1.87 2.17 10.41
N ARG A 53 -2.47 1.95 9.23
CA ARG A 53 -1.72 2.00 7.97
C ARG A 53 -2.61 2.15 6.76
N VAL A 54 -2.04 2.74 5.73
CA VAL A 54 -2.56 2.67 4.37
C VAL A 54 -1.40 2.19 3.51
N GLU A 55 -1.53 1.01 2.93
CA GLU A 55 -0.45 0.39 2.16
C GLU A 55 -0.98 -0.15 0.84
N PHE A 56 -0.14 -0.01 -0.17
CA PHE A 56 -0.41 -0.53 -1.52
C PHE A 56 0.66 -1.57 -1.83
N TYR A 57 0.22 -2.81 -2.08
CA TYR A 57 1.06 -3.92 -2.49
C TYR A 57 0.82 -4.15 -3.96
N GLY A 58 1.82 -4.00 -4.77
CA GLY A 58 1.64 -4.07 -6.20
C GLY A 58 2.71 -4.89 -6.92
N VAL A 59 2.34 -5.31 -8.12
CA VAL A 59 3.23 -5.99 -9.03
C VAL A 59 3.20 -5.24 -10.35
N GLY A 60 4.35 -4.91 -10.87
CA GLY A 60 4.49 -4.23 -12.16
C GLY A 60 5.71 -4.70 -12.90
N SER A 61 6.07 -3.99 -13.94
CA SER A 61 7.22 -4.34 -14.79
C SER A 61 8.53 -3.75 -14.27
N ASP A 62 8.46 -2.57 -13.63
CA ASP A 62 9.62 -1.86 -13.11
C ASP A 62 9.18 -0.82 -12.06
N GLU A 63 10.13 0.02 -11.63
CA GLU A 63 9.88 1.05 -10.63
C GLU A 63 8.80 2.07 -11.03
N SER A 64 8.54 2.23 -12.32
CA SER A 64 7.50 3.16 -12.77
C SER A 64 6.12 2.78 -12.27
N ALA A 65 5.89 1.48 -12.01
CA ALA A 65 4.62 1.02 -11.43
C ALA A 65 4.41 1.60 -10.03
N ALA A 66 5.45 1.57 -9.19
CA ALA A 66 5.38 2.12 -7.84
C ALA A 66 5.16 3.64 -7.87
N GLU A 67 5.88 4.33 -8.75
CA GLU A 67 5.75 5.77 -8.89
C GLU A 67 4.36 6.17 -9.38
N ALA A 68 3.79 5.40 -10.30
CA ALA A 68 2.46 5.65 -10.84
C ALA A 68 1.38 5.47 -9.76
N VAL A 69 1.50 4.45 -8.91
CA VAL A 69 0.58 4.24 -7.80
C VAL A 69 0.67 5.40 -6.80
N GLN A 70 1.89 5.82 -6.47
CA GLN A 70 2.08 6.95 -5.57
C GLN A 70 1.45 8.23 -6.12
N ALA A 71 1.67 8.53 -7.39
CA ALA A 71 1.11 9.73 -8.03
C ALA A 71 -0.43 9.70 -8.03
N ALA A 72 -1.01 8.56 -8.39
CA ALA A 72 -2.46 8.40 -8.41
C ALA A 72 -3.06 8.56 -7.01
N TYR A 73 -2.42 7.98 -6.02
CA TYR A 73 -2.88 8.06 -4.63
C TYR A 73 -2.81 9.48 -4.08
N CYS A 74 -1.68 10.17 -4.28
CA CYS A 74 -1.53 11.55 -3.84
C CYS A 74 -2.55 12.47 -4.51
N ALA A 75 -2.79 12.28 -5.80
CA ALA A 75 -3.80 13.05 -6.52
C ALA A 75 -5.20 12.81 -5.96
N ARG A 76 -5.53 11.55 -5.67
CA ARG A 76 -6.83 11.20 -5.13
C ARG A 76 -7.07 11.78 -3.75
N GLN A 77 -6.05 11.76 -2.88
CA GLN A 77 -6.16 12.25 -1.52
C GLN A 77 -5.86 13.74 -1.40
N ASN A 78 -5.54 14.39 -2.51
CA ASN A 78 -5.15 15.81 -2.53
C ASN A 78 -4.01 16.05 -1.53
N PHE A 79 -3.00 15.19 -1.57
CA PHE A 79 -1.87 15.21 -0.65
C PHE A 79 -0.60 15.56 -1.43
N ASP A 80 0.22 16.46 -0.87
CA ASP A 80 1.46 16.88 -1.52
C ASP A 80 2.42 15.71 -1.71
N PRO A 81 2.82 15.39 -2.95
CA PRO A 81 3.76 14.28 -3.19
C PRO A 81 5.11 14.43 -2.48
N ALA A 82 5.60 15.65 -2.30
CA ALA A 82 6.86 15.88 -1.60
C ALA A 82 6.72 15.57 -0.10
N GLU A 83 5.59 15.94 0.50
CA GLU A 83 5.29 15.60 1.88
C GLU A 83 5.15 14.09 2.05
N PHE A 84 4.43 13.45 1.12
CA PHE A 84 4.26 12.00 1.14
C PHE A 84 5.61 11.28 1.05
N ALA A 85 6.50 11.74 0.20
CA ALA A 85 7.82 11.14 0.05
C ALA A 85 8.64 11.16 1.35
N ARG A 86 8.38 12.13 2.23
CA ARG A 86 9.08 12.23 3.51
C ARG A 86 8.56 11.28 4.58
N ILE A 87 7.28 10.89 4.49
CA ILE A 87 6.64 10.09 5.55
C ILE A 87 6.26 8.69 5.09
N ARG A 88 6.46 8.37 3.84
CA ARG A 88 6.10 7.06 3.28
C ARG A 88 7.11 5.99 3.62
N ILE A 89 6.66 4.75 3.58
CA ILE A 89 7.54 3.62 3.37
C ILE A 89 7.52 3.28 1.88
N ARG A 90 8.62 2.77 1.37
CA ARG A 90 8.71 2.26 0.01
C ARG A 90 9.68 1.09 0.02
N LEU A 91 9.16 -0.09 -0.26
CA LEU A 91 9.93 -1.33 -0.27
C LEU A 91 9.75 -2.01 -1.61
N THR A 92 10.78 -2.69 -2.07
CA THR A 92 10.72 -3.40 -3.35
C THR A 92 11.29 -4.80 -3.21
N GLY A 93 10.87 -5.69 -4.11
CA GLY A 93 11.41 -7.03 -4.19
C GLY A 93 11.23 -7.81 -2.90
N ARG A 94 12.33 -8.41 -2.44
CA ARG A 94 12.34 -9.26 -1.25
C ARG A 94 11.89 -8.51 0.01
N ALA A 95 12.31 -7.26 0.16
CA ALA A 95 11.92 -6.44 1.31
C ALA A 95 10.41 -6.21 1.33
N ALA A 96 9.80 -6.02 0.17
CA ALA A 96 8.34 -5.86 0.07
C ALA A 96 7.61 -7.15 0.48
N ALA A 97 8.10 -8.30 0.02
CA ALA A 97 7.50 -9.58 0.39
C ALA A 97 7.62 -9.86 1.88
N LEU A 98 8.78 -9.58 2.47
CA LEU A 98 9.00 -9.77 3.90
C LEU A 98 8.06 -8.87 4.71
N HIS A 99 7.91 -7.62 4.31
CA HIS A 99 7.00 -6.69 4.98
C HIS A 99 5.56 -7.20 4.97
N LEU A 100 5.10 -7.72 3.84
CA LEU A 100 3.75 -8.28 3.74
C LEU A 100 3.57 -9.45 4.70
N PHE A 101 4.56 -10.35 4.81
CA PHE A 101 4.49 -11.47 5.74
C PHE A 101 4.45 -10.98 7.19
N GLU A 102 5.23 -9.98 7.54
CA GLU A 102 5.23 -9.41 8.89
C GLU A 102 3.89 -8.79 9.25
N VAL A 103 3.29 -8.08 8.31
CA VAL A 103 1.97 -7.46 8.51
C VAL A 103 0.90 -8.55 8.67
N ALA A 104 0.92 -9.57 7.82
CA ALA A 104 -0.04 -10.67 7.89
C ALA A 104 0.08 -11.45 9.19
N ALA A 105 1.30 -11.57 9.73
CA ALA A 105 1.55 -12.27 10.99
C ALA A 105 1.25 -11.40 12.22
N GLY A 106 0.95 -10.11 12.03
CA GLY A 106 0.68 -9.19 13.12
C GLY A 106 1.93 -8.61 13.80
N ILE A 107 3.11 -8.94 13.30
CA ILE A 107 4.36 -8.49 13.92
C ILE A 107 4.55 -6.98 13.83
N ASP A 108 4.09 -6.38 12.73
CA ASP A 108 4.18 -4.95 12.48
C ASP A 108 2.96 -4.17 12.97
N SER A 109 2.12 -4.78 13.78
CA SER A 109 0.93 -4.17 14.33
C SER A 109 1.23 -3.45 15.65
N GLN A 110 0.46 -2.40 15.98
CA GLN A 110 0.53 -1.76 17.30
C GLN A 110 0.09 -2.72 18.40
N LEU A 111 -0.84 -3.61 18.08
CA LEU A 111 -1.30 -4.65 18.97
C LEU A 111 -0.89 -5.98 18.38
N LEU A 112 0.10 -6.62 19.00
CA LEU A 112 0.61 -7.91 18.55
C LEU A 112 -0.52 -8.95 18.58
N GLY A 113 -0.69 -9.70 17.49
CA GLY A 113 -1.71 -10.73 17.38
C GLY A 113 -3.10 -10.22 16.99
N GLU A 114 -3.20 -9.04 16.41
CA GLU A 114 -4.47 -8.47 15.98
C GLU A 114 -5.04 -9.27 14.81
N ASN A 115 -6.19 -9.92 15.03
CA ASN A 115 -6.82 -10.78 14.02
C ASN A 115 -7.42 -10.01 12.85
N GLU A 116 -7.79 -8.75 13.04
CA GLU A 116 -8.36 -7.94 11.98
C GLU A 116 -7.40 -7.72 10.81
N ILE A 117 -6.12 -7.52 11.12
CA ILE A 117 -5.09 -7.31 10.08
C ILE A 117 -5.01 -8.53 9.18
N PHE A 118 -5.02 -9.74 9.77
CA PHE A 118 -4.98 -10.96 8.97
C PHE A 118 -6.19 -11.08 8.04
N GLY A 119 -7.39 -10.77 8.56
CA GLY A 119 -8.60 -10.78 7.75
C GLY A 119 -8.54 -9.79 6.61
N GLN A 120 -8.04 -8.58 6.86
CA GLN A 120 -7.92 -7.56 5.83
C GLN A 120 -6.89 -7.92 4.76
N VAL A 121 -5.80 -8.56 5.12
CA VAL A 121 -4.82 -9.05 4.15
C VAL A 121 -5.44 -10.09 3.24
N LYS A 122 -6.23 -11.02 3.81
CA LYS A 122 -6.94 -12.04 3.03
C LYS A 122 -7.93 -11.41 2.05
N GLU A 123 -8.68 -10.41 2.49
CA GLU A 123 -9.64 -9.70 1.64
C GLU A 123 -8.93 -8.95 0.52
N ALA A 124 -7.82 -8.28 0.83
CA ALA A 124 -7.04 -7.56 -0.15
C ALA A 124 -6.47 -8.51 -1.20
N TYR A 125 -5.99 -9.68 -0.79
CA TYR A 125 -5.49 -10.68 -1.71
C TYR A 125 -6.59 -11.19 -2.64
N ALA A 126 -7.74 -11.53 -2.09
CA ALA A 126 -8.87 -12.00 -2.89
C ALA A 126 -9.33 -10.96 -3.91
N ALA A 127 -9.34 -9.69 -3.53
CA ALA A 127 -9.76 -8.60 -4.39
C ALA A 127 -8.73 -8.26 -5.47
N ALA A 128 -7.46 -8.57 -5.25
CA ALA A 128 -6.37 -8.27 -6.19
C ALA A 128 -6.30 -9.26 -7.36
N GLN A 129 -6.93 -10.42 -7.23
CA GLN A 129 -6.90 -11.48 -8.25
C GLN A 129 -7.83 -11.21 -9.44
#